data_2d19e8c47b2a10c15044f6c00b691e16
#
_entry.id   2d19e8c47b2a10c15044f6c00b691e16
#
_cell.length_a   1.000
_cell.length_b   1.000
_cell.length_c   1.000
_cell.angle_alpha   90.00
_cell.angle_beta   90.00
_cell.angle_gamma   90.00
#
_symmetry.space_group_name_H-M   'P 1'
#
loop_
_entity.id
_entity.type
_entity.pdbx_description
1 polymer ?
#
loop_
_entity_poly.entity_id
_entity_poly.type
_entity_poly.pdbx_seq_one_letter_code
_entity_poly.pdbx_strand_id
1 'polypeptide(L)'
;LHYPLRRQRQMCIRDRSYPLLERLKFLLIFSSNLDEFFEIRVAGLKKQITFAREQAGADGLQPHQALARISDLVHSEVHRQYAILNDVLLPELEKHQIRFIRRRHWTVKLKTWVRRFFRDEIAPIITPIGLDPTHPFPLLVNKSLNFIVELEGIDAFGRDSGLAIIPAPRLLPRIIR
;
A
#
# COMPACT_ATOMS: atom_id res chain seq x y z
N LEU A 1 -4.22 17.87 13.53
CA LEU A 1 -5.16 16.85 13.05
C LEU A 1 -6.48 17.02 13.80
N HIS A 2 -7.54 17.49 13.10
CA HIS A 2 -8.86 17.71 13.69
C HIS A 2 -9.44 16.38 14.21
N TYR A 3 -9.24 16.13 15.49
CA TYR A 3 -9.70 14.95 16.22
C TYR A 3 -11.20 14.64 16.07
N PRO A 4 -12.12 15.65 16.01
CA PRO A 4 -13.55 15.40 15.83
C PRO A 4 -13.90 14.76 14.49
N LEU A 5 -13.31 15.21 13.38
CA LEU A 5 -13.59 14.68 12.04
C LEU A 5 -13.10 13.22 11.87
N ARG A 6 -12.06 12.84 12.61
CA ARG A 6 -11.54 11.46 12.61
C ARG A 6 -12.50 10.51 13.31
N ARG A 7 -13.00 10.87 14.50
CA ARG A 7 -14.04 10.10 15.23
C ARG A 7 -15.31 9.94 14.41
N GLN A 8 -15.77 11.02 13.79
CA GLN A 8 -16.97 11.02 12.97
C GLN A 8 -16.85 10.09 11.76
N ARG A 9 -15.70 10.11 11.05
CA ARG A 9 -15.46 9.19 9.93
C ARG A 9 -15.40 7.73 10.36
N GLN A 10 -14.78 7.43 11.50
CA GLN A 10 -14.75 6.06 12.03
C GLN A 10 -16.15 5.58 12.47
N MET A 11 -16.99 6.45 12.98
CA MET A 11 -18.40 6.14 13.25
C MET A 11 -19.13 5.82 11.95
N CYS A 12 -19.02 6.66 10.92
CA CYS A 12 -19.69 6.44 9.63
C CYS A 12 -19.26 5.13 8.95
N ILE A 13 -18.00 4.70 9.09
CA ILE A 13 -17.55 3.42 8.52
C ILE A 13 -18.22 2.23 9.22
N ARG A 14 -18.46 2.31 10.52
CA ARG A 14 -19.09 1.24 11.33
C ARG A 14 -20.60 1.28 11.32
N ASP A 15 -21.16 2.44 11.11
CA ASP A 15 -22.59 2.66 11.17
C ASP A 15 -23.28 2.04 9.96
N ARG A 16 -24.14 1.06 10.21
CA ARG A 16 -24.92 0.35 9.18
C ARG A 16 -26.01 1.21 8.54
N SER A 17 -26.32 2.37 9.10
CA SER A 17 -27.26 3.32 8.48
C SER A 17 -26.71 3.95 7.20
N TYR A 18 -25.37 3.96 7.02
CA TYR A 18 -24.73 4.44 5.81
C TYR A 18 -24.67 3.36 4.72
N PRO A 19 -24.87 3.71 3.43
CA PRO A 19 -24.73 2.79 2.32
C PRO A 19 -23.35 2.11 2.30
N LEU A 20 -23.30 0.81 2.00
CA LEU A 20 -22.11 -0.01 2.08
C LEU A 20 -20.91 0.55 1.27
N LEU A 21 -21.18 1.02 0.04
CA LEU A 21 -20.12 1.59 -0.81
C LEU A 21 -19.61 2.94 -0.28
N GLU A 22 -20.45 3.73 0.36
CA GLU A 22 -19.99 4.97 1.01
C GLU A 22 -19.11 4.65 2.24
N ARG A 23 -19.45 3.62 3.01
CA ARG A 23 -18.61 3.15 4.11
C ARG A 23 -17.23 2.70 3.61
N LEU A 24 -17.18 1.95 2.51
CA LEU A 24 -15.93 1.57 1.84
C LEU A 24 -15.15 2.81 1.37
N LYS A 25 -15.82 3.78 0.75
CA LYS A 25 -15.22 5.03 0.30
C LYS A 25 -14.61 5.83 1.46
N PHE A 26 -15.27 5.94 2.60
CA PHE A 26 -14.69 6.58 3.79
C PHE A 26 -13.43 5.89 4.27
N LEU A 27 -13.37 4.56 4.21
CA LEU A 27 -12.18 3.80 4.57
C LEU A 27 -11.03 4.06 3.60
N LEU A 28 -11.29 4.18 2.29
CA LEU A 28 -10.29 4.52 1.28
C LEU A 28 -9.79 5.97 1.43
N ILE A 29 -10.67 6.91 1.77
CA ILE A 29 -10.29 8.31 2.07
C ILE A 29 -9.36 8.36 3.28
N PHE A 30 -9.62 7.54 4.31
CA PHE A 30 -8.72 7.45 5.46
C PHE A 30 -7.31 7.00 5.04
N SER A 31 -7.21 5.97 4.19
CA SER A 31 -5.94 5.49 3.65
C SER A 31 -5.19 6.58 2.87
N SER A 32 -5.90 7.26 1.96
CA SER A 32 -5.31 8.34 1.16
C SER A 32 -4.80 9.51 2.02
N ASN A 33 -5.56 9.90 3.05
CA ASN A 33 -5.13 10.95 3.98
C ASN A 33 -3.91 10.53 4.81
N LEU A 34 -3.80 9.24 5.13
CA LEU A 34 -2.65 8.72 5.84
C LEU A 34 -1.40 8.76 4.96
N ASP A 35 -1.52 8.38 3.69
CA ASP A 35 -0.43 8.49 2.71
C ASP A 35 0.08 9.93 2.61
N GLU A 36 -0.81 10.90 2.44
CA GLU A 36 -0.46 12.32 2.36
C GLU A 36 0.20 12.82 3.65
N PHE A 37 -0.29 12.37 4.81
CA PHE A 37 0.32 12.69 6.09
C PHE A 37 1.77 12.22 6.18
N PHE A 38 2.06 11.00 5.70
CA PHE A 38 3.43 10.48 5.67
C PHE A 38 4.31 11.23 4.67
N GLU A 39 3.79 11.53 3.49
CA GLU A 39 4.54 12.24 2.44
C GLU A 39 4.96 13.64 2.86
N ILE A 40 4.12 14.33 3.62
CA ILE A 40 4.36 15.74 3.96
C ILE A 40 4.89 15.87 5.39
N ARG A 41 4.14 15.38 6.39
CA ARG A 41 4.46 15.65 7.80
C ARG A 41 5.56 14.74 8.33
N VAL A 42 5.44 13.44 8.10
CA VAL A 42 6.45 12.49 8.57
C VAL A 42 7.77 12.67 7.83
N ALA A 43 7.72 12.93 6.53
CA ALA A 43 8.91 13.26 5.75
C ALA A 43 9.60 14.54 6.27
N GLY A 44 8.83 15.54 6.65
CA GLY A 44 9.36 16.77 7.28
C GLY A 44 10.08 16.48 8.61
N LEU A 45 9.47 15.68 9.48
CA LEU A 45 10.11 15.28 10.76
C LEU A 45 11.41 14.48 10.53
N LYS A 46 11.39 13.54 9.57
CA LYS A 46 12.60 12.79 9.21
C LYS A 46 13.72 13.70 8.71
N LYS A 47 13.41 14.70 7.88
CA LYS A 47 14.42 15.68 7.42
C LYS A 47 14.97 16.48 8.58
N GLN A 48 14.16 16.90 9.55
CA GLN A 48 14.66 17.62 10.73
C GLN A 48 15.70 16.80 11.51
N ILE A 49 15.45 15.51 11.70
CA ILE A 49 16.40 14.60 12.34
C ILE A 49 17.69 14.46 11.51
N THR A 50 17.56 14.21 10.20
CA THR A 50 18.70 14.01 9.30
C THR A 50 19.63 15.23 9.26
N PHE A 51 19.08 16.44 9.34
CA PHE A 51 19.87 17.68 9.28
C PHE A 51 20.19 18.25 10.66
N ALA A 52 20.04 17.46 11.74
CA ALA A 52 20.27 17.86 13.14
C ALA A 52 19.60 19.18 13.53
N ARG A 53 18.46 19.52 12.92
CA ARG A 53 17.62 20.67 13.24
C ARG A 53 16.52 20.22 14.19
N GLU A 54 16.91 19.68 15.33
CA GLU A 54 15.96 19.17 16.32
C GLU A 54 15.37 20.33 17.14
N GLN A 55 14.38 21.01 16.55
CA GLN A 55 13.56 21.94 17.31
C GLN A 55 12.31 21.22 17.80
N ALA A 56 12.02 21.39 19.09
CA ALA A 56 10.79 20.86 19.66
C ALA A 56 9.57 21.45 18.95
N GLY A 57 8.59 20.61 18.64
CA GLY A 57 7.32 21.04 18.08
C GLY A 57 6.52 21.95 19.03
N ALA A 58 5.41 22.49 18.56
CA ALA A 58 4.49 23.30 19.38
C ALA A 58 3.91 22.50 20.57
N ASP A 59 3.96 21.19 20.53
CA ASP A 59 3.57 20.25 21.59
C ASP A 59 4.72 19.92 22.56
N GLY A 60 5.90 20.53 22.39
CA GLY A 60 7.09 20.30 23.20
C GLY A 60 7.83 18.99 22.90
N LEU A 61 7.38 18.21 21.91
CA LEU A 61 8.02 16.95 21.56
C LEU A 61 9.21 17.17 20.62
N GLN A 62 10.29 16.46 20.88
CA GLN A 62 11.38 16.34 19.93
C GLN A 62 10.96 15.52 18.70
N PRO A 63 11.52 15.77 17.49
CA PRO A 63 11.13 15.08 16.26
C PRO A 63 11.16 13.56 16.35
N HIS A 64 12.17 12.95 17.01
CA HIS A 64 12.26 11.51 17.20
C HIS A 64 11.14 10.97 18.12
N GLN A 65 10.77 11.70 19.17
CA GLN A 65 9.67 11.33 20.07
C GLN A 65 8.32 11.41 19.34
N ALA A 66 8.14 12.47 18.54
CA ALA A 66 6.97 12.62 17.69
C ALA A 66 6.82 11.48 16.70
N LEU A 67 7.92 11.07 16.04
CA LEU A 67 7.91 9.91 15.11
C LEU A 67 7.54 8.61 15.80
N ALA A 68 8.08 8.33 16.99
CA ALA A 68 7.73 7.13 17.75
C ALA A 68 6.23 7.10 18.06
N ARG A 69 5.68 8.19 18.61
CA ARG A 69 4.23 8.27 18.91
C ARG A 69 3.35 8.16 17.66
N ILE A 70 3.78 8.77 16.54
CA ILE A 70 3.08 8.64 15.26
C ILE A 70 3.08 7.19 14.80
N SER A 71 4.23 6.50 14.89
CA SER A 71 4.37 5.09 14.51
C SER A 71 3.38 4.21 15.27
N ASP A 72 3.38 4.29 16.60
CA ASP A 72 2.49 3.48 17.44
C ASP A 72 1.01 3.72 17.14
N LEU A 73 0.64 5.01 17.03
CA LEU A 73 -0.73 5.40 16.73
C LEU A 73 -1.16 4.90 15.36
N VAL A 74 -0.30 5.07 14.34
CA VAL A 74 -0.63 4.69 12.96
C VAL A 74 -0.74 3.17 12.82
N HIS A 75 0.16 2.39 13.42
CA HIS A 75 0.06 0.93 13.40
C HIS A 75 -1.27 0.46 14.00
N SER A 76 -1.67 1.02 15.13
CA SER A 76 -2.95 0.72 15.75
C SER A 76 -4.14 1.05 14.84
N GLU A 77 -4.12 2.20 14.18
CA GLU A 77 -5.21 2.64 13.30
C GLU A 77 -5.26 1.86 11.99
N VAL A 78 -4.12 1.52 11.41
CA VAL A 78 -4.03 0.67 10.21
C VAL A 78 -4.54 -0.74 10.53
N HIS A 79 -4.15 -1.29 11.68
CA HIS A 79 -4.70 -2.59 12.12
C HIS A 79 -6.22 -2.56 12.23
N ARG A 80 -6.77 -1.51 12.85
CA ARG A 80 -8.23 -1.31 12.95
C ARG A 80 -8.89 -1.14 11.58
N GLN A 81 -8.26 -0.41 10.65
CA GLN A 81 -8.73 -0.21 9.29
C GLN A 81 -8.87 -1.56 8.56
N TYR A 82 -7.84 -2.39 8.62
CA TYR A 82 -7.85 -3.70 7.98
C TYR A 82 -8.82 -4.69 8.66
N ALA A 83 -9.00 -4.61 9.97
CA ALA A 83 -10.03 -5.39 10.65
C ALA A 83 -11.44 -5.02 10.14
N ILE A 84 -11.75 -3.72 10.02
CA ILE A 84 -13.04 -3.28 9.47
C ILE A 84 -13.20 -3.74 8.02
N LEU A 85 -12.16 -3.60 7.19
CA LEU A 85 -12.20 -4.05 5.80
C LEU A 85 -12.48 -5.55 5.70
N ASN A 86 -11.69 -6.38 6.40
CA ASN A 86 -11.72 -7.82 6.25
C ASN A 86 -12.91 -8.48 6.95
N ASP A 87 -13.27 -7.99 8.14
CA ASP A 87 -14.24 -8.66 9.01
C ASP A 87 -15.66 -8.10 8.86
N VAL A 88 -15.78 -6.89 8.29
CA VAL A 88 -17.08 -6.24 8.15
C VAL A 88 -17.41 -5.96 6.68
N LEU A 89 -16.60 -5.13 5.99
CA LEU A 89 -16.97 -4.63 4.66
C LEU A 89 -16.90 -5.69 3.57
N LEU A 90 -15.83 -6.50 3.52
CA LEU A 90 -15.71 -7.55 2.51
C LEU A 90 -16.80 -8.62 2.64
N PRO A 91 -17.17 -9.13 3.84
CA PRO A 91 -18.28 -10.04 3.99
C PRO A 91 -19.65 -9.43 3.61
N GLU A 92 -19.86 -8.13 3.88
CA GLU A 92 -21.09 -7.46 3.46
C GLU A 92 -21.14 -7.27 1.93
N LEU A 93 -20.03 -6.91 1.28
CA LEU A 93 -19.94 -6.84 -0.17
C LEU A 93 -20.22 -8.20 -0.84
N GLU A 94 -19.75 -9.29 -0.24
CA GLU A 94 -20.00 -10.66 -0.75
C GLU A 94 -21.50 -10.99 -0.74
N LYS A 95 -22.28 -10.54 0.25
CA LYS A 95 -23.74 -10.69 0.29
C LYS A 95 -24.44 -9.96 -0.87
N HIS A 96 -23.83 -8.87 -1.35
CA HIS A 96 -24.29 -8.11 -2.52
C HIS A 96 -23.63 -8.56 -3.84
N GLN A 97 -23.10 -9.79 -3.88
CA GLN A 97 -22.46 -10.41 -5.06
C GLN A 97 -21.19 -9.68 -5.55
N ILE A 98 -20.58 -8.83 -4.71
CA ILE A 98 -19.30 -8.20 -4.98
C ILE A 98 -18.24 -9.01 -4.23
N ARG A 99 -17.50 -9.85 -4.96
CA ARG A 99 -16.57 -10.81 -4.37
C ARG A 99 -15.15 -10.63 -4.90
N PHE A 100 -14.21 -10.42 -3.97
CA PHE A 100 -12.78 -10.43 -4.30
C PHE A 100 -12.23 -11.86 -4.21
N ILE A 101 -11.93 -12.45 -5.37
CA ILE A 101 -11.50 -13.85 -5.44
C ILE A 101 -10.00 -13.94 -5.14
N ARG A 102 -9.66 -14.44 -3.97
CA ARG A 102 -8.26 -14.67 -3.55
C ARG A 102 -7.70 -15.92 -4.24
N ARG A 103 -6.36 -15.96 -4.47
CA ARG A 103 -5.66 -17.06 -5.15
C ARG A 103 -6.01 -18.46 -4.62
N ARG A 104 -6.22 -18.59 -3.30
CA ARG A 104 -6.61 -19.88 -2.68
C ARG A 104 -7.97 -20.42 -3.15
N HIS A 105 -8.84 -19.56 -3.68
CA HIS A 105 -10.16 -19.92 -4.18
C HIS A 105 -10.23 -20.00 -5.72
N TRP A 106 -9.09 -19.95 -6.40
CA TRP A 106 -9.07 -20.03 -7.85
C TRP A 106 -9.38 -21.44 -8.33
N THR A 107 -10.41 -21.58 -9.13
CA THR A 107 -10.70 -22.81 -9.88
C THR A 107 -9.65 -23.05 -10.96
N VAL A 108 -9.59 -24.26 -11.49
CA VAL A 108 -8.68 -24.61 -12.62
C VAL A 108 -8.93 -23.67 -13.81
N LYS A 109 -10.20 -23.44 -14.16
CA LYS A 109 -10.58 -22.55 -15.27
C LYS A 109 -10.08 -21.11 -15.02
N LEU A 110 -10.24 -20.60 -13.81
CA LEU A 110 -9.76 -19.25 -13.44
C LEU A 110 -8.24 -19.15 -13.47
N LYS A 111 -7.52 -20.18 -12.98
CA LYS A 111 -6.05 -20.24 -13.07
C LYS A 111 -5.55 -20.18 -14.51
N THR A 112 -6.20 -20.91 -15.39
CA THR A 112 -5.86 -20.93 -16.84
C THR A 112 -6.10 -19.56 -17.45
N TRP A 113 -7.24 -18.95 -17.15
CA TRP A 113 -7.57 -17.62 -17.63
C TRP A 113 -6.58 -16.56 -17.12
N VAL A 114 -6.27 -16.54 -15.82
CA VAL A 114 -5.31 -15.59 -15.23
C VAL A 114 -3.93 -15.74 -15.85
N ARG A 115 -3.46 -16.99 -16.08
CA ARG A 115 -2.16 -17.22 -16.74
C ARG A 115 -2.12 -16.67 -18.16
N ARG A 116 -3.20 -16.88 -18.92
CA ARG A 116 -3.32 -16.35 -20.28
C ARG A 116 -3.34 -14.82 -20.24
N PHE A 117 -4.19 -14.23 -19.42
CA PHE A 117 -4.28 -12.78 -19.26
C PHE A 117 -2.92 -12.16 -18.86
N PHE A 118 -2.22 -12.79 -17.92
CA PHE A 118 -0.89 -12.33 -17.52
C PHE A 118 0.09 -12.35 -18.70
N ARG A 119 0.14 -13.44 -19.45
CA ARG A 119 1.05 -13.61 -20.59
C ARG A 119 0.76 -12.61 -21.72
N ASP A 120 -0.51 -12.42 -22.02
CA ASP A 120 -0.93 -11.69 -23.22
C ASP A 120 -1.01 -10.18 -22.95
N GLU A 121 -1.39 -9.77 -21.74
CA GLU A 121 -1.69 -8.37 -21.41
C GLU A 121 -0.68 -7.74 -20.43
N ILE A 122 -0.15 -8.50 -19.48
CA ILE A 122 0.70 -7.95 -18.42
C ILE A 122 2.19 -8.14 -18.71
N ALA A 123 2.61 -9.34 -19.03
CA ALA A 123 4.02 -9.65 -19.24
C ALA A 123 4.72 -8.79 -20.29
N PRO A 124 4.08 -8.41 -21.43
CA PRO A 124 4.73 -7.57 -22.44
C PRO A 124 5.06 -6.14 -21.97
N ILE A 125 4.37 -5.64 -20.95
CA ILE A 125 4.56 -4.28 -20.43
C ILE A 125 5.33 -4.23 -19.11
N ILE A 126 5.73 -5.37 -18.59
CA ILE A 126 6.59 -5.46 -17.41
C ILE A 126 8.03 -5.19 -17.81
N THR A 127 8.67 -4.26 -17.09
CA THR A 127 10.09 -3.96 -17.28
C THR A 127 10.83 -4.23 -15.96
N PRO A 128 11.42 -5.42 -15.79
CA PRO A 128 12.23 -5.72 -14.61
C PRO A 128 13.50 -4.86 -14.59
N ILE A 129 13.89 -4.40 -13.41
CA ILE A 129 15.11 -3.63 -13.15
C ILE A 129 16.01 -4.51 -12.28
N GLY A 130 17.12 -4.98 -12.82
CA GLY A 130 18.12 -5.73 -12.06
C GLY A 130 18.76 -4.82 -10.99
N LEU A 131 18.93 -5.35 -9.79
CA LEU A 131 19.65 -4.66 -8.72
C LEU A 131 21.12 -5.12 -8.75
N ASP A 132 22.00 -4.20 -9.08
CA ASP A 132 23.44 -4.40 -9.04
C ASP A 132 24.02 -3.62 -7.84
N PRO A 133 24.76 -4.25 -6.92
CA PRO A 133 25.39 -3.58 -5.77
C PRO A 133 26.34 -2.45 -6.17
N THR A 134 26.84 -2.44 -7.40
CA THR A 134 27.74 -1.39 -7.92
C THR A 134 27.00 -0.13 -8.38
N HIS A 135 25.67 -0.18 -8.49
CA HIS A 135 24.84 0.94 -8.88
C HIS A 135 23.95 1.42 -7.73
N PRO A 136 23.60 2.72 -7.70
CA PRO A 136 22.65 3.23 -6.74
C PRO A 136 21.30 2.53 -6.88
N PHE A 137 20.59 2.37 -5.75
CA PHE A 137 19.24 1.83 -5.76
C PHE A 137 18.32 2.66 -6.68
N PRO A 138 17.54 2.03 -7.57
CA PRO A 138 16.70 2.74 -8.52
C PRO A 138 15.67 3.62 -7.82
N LEU A 139 15.42 4.81 -8.40
CA LEU A 139 14.40 5.71 -7.89
C LEU A 139 13.00 5.15 -8.21
N LEU A 140 12.32 4.67 -7.20
CA LEU A 140 10.96 4.17 -7.32
C LEU A 140 9.95 5.31 -7.23
N VAL A 141 8.89 5.20 -8.01
CA VAL A 141 7.80 6.19 -7.99
C VAL A 141 7.01 6.04 -6.69
N ASN A 142 6.75 7.16 -6.03
CA ASN A 142 5.98 7.17 -4.78
C ASN A 142 4.57 6.60 -4.97
N LYS A 143 4.06 5.90 -3.96
CA LYS A 143 2.76 5.19 -3.98
C LYS A 143 2.61 4.15 -5.10
N SER A 144 3.73 3.66 -5.66
CA SER A 144 3.70 2.59 -6.64
C SER A 144 3.86 1.23 -5.96
N LEU A 145 3.17 0.23 -6.52
CA LEU A 145 3.39 -1.15 -6.15
C LEU A 145 4.60 -1.67 -6.91
N ASN A 146 5.57 -2.23 -6.18
CA ASN A 146 6.76 -2.84 -6.75
C ASN A 146 6.93 -4.22 -6.13
N PHE A 147 7.38 -5.18 -6.92
CA PHE A 147 7.75 -6.51 -6.47
C PHE A 147 9.26 -6.63 -6.46
N ILE A 148 9.83 -7.14 -5.39
CA ILE A 148 11.22 -7.58 -5.36
C ILE A 148 11.19 -9.08 -5.59
N VAL A 149 11.96 -9.53 -6.57
CA VAL A 149 12.08 -10.94 -6.92
C VAL A 149 13.53 -11.37 -6.81
N GLU A 150 13.72 -12.54 -6.26
CA GLU A 150 15.02 -13.22 -6.26
C GLU A 150 15.17 -13.95 -7.61
N LEU A 151 16.32 -13.79 -8.23
CA LEU A 151 16.66 -14.41 -9.51
C LEU A 151 17.66 -15.53 -9.27
N GLU A 152 17.43 -16.66 -9.93
CA GLU A 152 18.35 -17.80 -9.96
C GLU A 152 19.05 -17.85 -11.31
N GLY A 153 20.36 -18.05 -11.29
CA GLY A 153 21.16 -18.24 -12.48
C GLY A 153 22.12 -17.10 -12.77
N ILE A 154 22.76 -17.17 -13.91
CA ILE A 154 23.80 -16.25 -14.37
C ILE A 154 23.21 -15.35 -15.46
N ASP A 155 23.44 -14.03 -15.35
CA ASP A 155 23.01 -13.08 -16.37
C ASP A 155 23.81 -13.21 -17.68
N ALA A 156 23.40 -12.48 -18.72
CA ALA A 156 24.07 -12.51 -20.02
C ALA A 156 25.56 -12.06 -19.96
N PHE A 157 26.00 -11.46 -18.85
CA PHE A 157 27.36 -11.01 -18.62
C PHE A 157 28.15 -11.93 -17.67
N GLY A 158 27.60 -13.10 -17.31
CA GLY A 158 28.26 -14.07 -16.45
C GLY A 158 28.22 -13.74 -14.95
N ARG A 159 27.34 -12.83 -14.51
CA ARG A 159 27.20 -12.42 -13.12
C ARG A 159 26.02 -13.14 -12.47
N ASP A 160 26.17 -13.51 -11.21
CA ASP A 160 25.07 -14.02 -10.40
C ASP A 160 24.10 -12.87 -10.13
N SER A 161 22.90 -12.94 -10.75
CA SER A 161 21.90 -11.88 -10.66
C SER A 161 20.97 -12.15 -9.48
N GLY A 162 21.31 -11.57 -8.30
CA GLY A 162 20.59 -11.89 -7.08
C GLY A 162 19.16 -11.35 -7.01
N LEU A 163 18.91 -10.09 -7.37
CA LEU A 163 17.61 -9.44 -7.15
C LEU A 163 17.19 -8.58 -8.33
N ALA A 164 15.88 -8.51 -8.57
CA ALA A 164 15.29 -7.55 -9.49
C ALA A 164 14.03 -6.89 -8.89
N ILE A 165 13.76 -5.66 -9.30
CA ILE A 165 12.52 -4.94 -8.99
C ILE A 165 11.63 -4.97 -10.22
N ILE A 166 10.37 -5.32 -10.00
CA ILE A 166 9.34 -5.29 -11.03
C ILE A 166 8.30 -4.25 -10.63
N PRO A 167 8.30 -3.06 -11.25
CA PRO A 167 7.25 -2.07 -11.05
C PRO A 167 5.93 -2.58 -11.62
N ALA A 168 4.84 -2.53 -10.84
CA ALA A 168 3.52 -2.85 -11.35
C ALA A 168 3.06 -1.73 -12.30
N PRO A 169 2.66 -2.07 -13.54
CA PRO A 169 2.25 -1.08 -14.52
C PRO A 169 1.07 -0.23 -14.05
N ARG A 170 1.20 1.09 -14.10
CA ARG A 170 0.15 2.03 -13.67
C ARG A 170 -1.00 2.14 -14.65
N LEU A 171 -0.75 1.80 -15.92
CA LEU A 171 -1.75 1.84 -16.99
C LEU A 171 -2.80 0.74 -16.86
N LEU A 172 -2.47 -0.35 -16.16
CA LEU A 172 -3.41 -1.45 -15.95
C LEU A 172 -4.40 -1.14 -14.83
N PRO A 173 -5.67 -1.56 -14.99
CA PRO A 173 -6.64 -1.46 -13.92
C PRO A 173 -6.20 -2.29 -12.71
N ARG A 174 -6.39 -1.77 -11.52
CA ARG A 174 -6.08 -2.49 -10.26
C ARG A 174 -7.04 -3.64 -9.97
N ILE A 175 -8.23 -3.59 -10.56
CA ILE A 175 -9.27 -4.61 -10.43
C ILE A 175 -9.61 -5.10 -11.83
N ILE A 176 -9.50 -6.41 -12.02
CA ILE A 176 -9.83 -7.09 -13.28
C ILE A 176 -11.11 -7.87 -13.02
N ARG A 177 -12.11 -7.70 -13.89
CA ARG A 177 -13.44 -8.31 -13.79
C ARG A 177 -13.55 -9.55 -14.67
#